data_041854ea4213ebb88016c324b038cad2
#
_entry.id   041854ea4213ebb88016c324b038cad2
#
_cell.length_a   1.000
_cell.length_b   1.000
_cell.length_c   1.000
_cell.angle_alpha   90.00
_cell.angle_beta   90.00
_cell.angle_gamma   90.00
#
_symmetry.space_group_name_H-M   'P 1'
#
loop_
_entity.id
_entity.type
_entity.pdbx_description
1 polymer ?
#
loop_
_entity_poly.entity_id
_entity_poly.type
_entity_poly.pdbx_seq_one_letter_code
_entity_poly.pdbx_strand_id
1 'polypeptide(L)'
;MELNATKRVAELTSDSPYDRDRYGRPLVPDDILERMTKVTTEEAWGVLDGHDYKLQFEGGWANLQPQRILVGRAVTCRYVPQRPDVHDVVHEEARANGRAGEQSCWAVDTLEAADVLVVELFGKVACGTAIGYALGSAIARRTGGTGLVVDGGIRDMQQVAGLPISVFCRGVHPSVIDGVTLVEINGPVRIGRATVLPGDVVLGTPTGVIFVPPKLAQEVVEQSEQTRLRDYFGKMRISEGVYTPGEVDRAWSDDM
;
A
#
# COMPACT_ATOMS: atom_id res chain seq x y z
N MET A 1 -9.05 1.97 -24.63
CA MET A 1 -8.34 2.31 -23.37
C MET A 1 -7.89 1.00 -22.73
N GLU A 2 -6.62 0.85 -22.45
CA GLU A 2 -6.07 -0.38 -21.88
C GLU A 2 -6.19 -0.32 -20.35
N LEU A 3 -7.06 -1.16 -19.75
CA LEU A 3 -7.22 -1.20 -18.28
C LEU A 3 -5.90 -1.54 -17.56
N ASN A 4 -4.94 -2.14 -18.24
CA ASN A 4 -3.67 -2.59 -17.67
C ASN A 4 -2.50 -2.27 -18.61
N ALA A 5 -1.97 -1.05 -18.52
CA ALA A 5 -0.96 -0.53 -19.44
C ALA A 5 0.47 -0.95 -19.02
N THR A 6 0.83 -2.23 -19.15
CA THR A 6 2.12 -2.83 -18.76
C THR A 6 3.34 -2.01 -19.20
N LYS A 7 3.36 -1.51 -20.44
CA LYS A 7 4.46 -0.69 -20.96
C LYS A 7 4.60 0.62 -20.16
N ARG A 8 3.48 1.26 -19.82
CA ARG A 8 3.47 2.51 -19.05
C ARG A 8 3.99 2.30 -17.63
N VAL A 9 3.64 1.18 -16.99
CA VAL A 9 4.18 0.81 -15.67
C VAL A 9 5.70 0.71 -15.72
N ALA A 10 6.23 -0.02 -16.70
CA ALA A 10 7.67 -0.19 -16.87
C ALA A 10 8.42 1.14 -17.11
N GLU A 11 7.82 2.06 -17.87
CA GLU A 11 8.38 3.40 -18.09
C GLU A 11 8.42 4.24 -16.81
N LEU A 12 7.32 4.25 -16.03
CA LEU A 12 7.20 5.03 -14.80
C LEU A 12 8.09 4.52 -13.66
N THR A 13 8.47 3.25 -13.70
CA THR A 13 9.30 2.60 -12.68
C THR A 13 10.65 2.15 -13.24
N SER A 14 11.14 2.82 -14.28
CA SER A 14 12.34 2.44 -15.05
C SER A 14 13.63 2.43 -14.22
N ASP A 15 13.69 3.18 -13.12
CA ASP A 15 14.82 3.25 -12.21
C ASP A 15 14.79 2.18 -11.09
N SER A 16 13.82 1.27 -11.10
CA SER A 16 13.79 0.14 -10.18
C SER A 16 14.87 -0.89 -10.52
N PRO A 17 15.66 -1.36 -9.53
CA PRO A 17 16.71 -2.34 -9.75
C PRO A 17 16.19 -3.79 -9.84
N TYR A 18 14.90 -4.02 -9.61
CA TYR A 18 14.31 -5.34 -9.48
C TYR A 18 13.71 -5.84 -10.79
N ASP A 19 13.62 -7.17 -10.91
CA ASP A 19 12.88 -7.84 -11.97
C ASP A 19 11.41 -7.38 -12.00
N ARG A 20 10.71 -7.72 -13.09
CA ARG A 20 9.32 -7.31 -13.28
C ARG A 20 8.41 -8.52 -13.45
N ASP A 21 7.19 -8.38 -12.97
CA ASP A 21 6.15 -9.36 -13.22
C ASP A 21 5.56 -9.21 -14.65
N ARG A 22 4.58 -10.07 -14.95
CA ARG A 22 3.86 -10.04 -16.24
C ARG A 22 3.08 -8.76 -16.52
N TYR A 23 2.85 -7.93 -15.51
CA TYR A 23 2.19 -6.64 -15.60
C TYR A 23 3.17 -5.47 -15.66
N GLY A 24 4.47 -5.73 -15.68
CA GLY A 24 5.53 -4.74 -15.71
C GLY A 24 5.84 -4.10 -14.36
N ARG A 25 5.26 -4.60 -13.26
CA ARG A 25 5.48 -4.08 -11.90
C ARG A 25 6.84 -4.54 -11.37
N PRO A 26 7.62 -3.69 -10.70
CA PRO A 26 8.81 -4.11 -9.99
C PRO A 26 8.49 -5.16 -8.91
N LEU A 27 9.30 -6.20 -8.86
CA LEU A 27 9.21 -7.28 -7.87
C LEU A 27 10.25 -7.08 -6.77
N VAL A 28 9.97 -6.20 -5.80
CA VAL A 28 10.80 -6.08 -4.61
C VAL A 28 10.89 -7.46 -3.93
N PRO A 29 12.11 -7.98 -3.63
CA PRO A 29 12.30 -9.31 -3.06
C PRO A 29 11.56 -9.55 -1.74
N ASP A 30 11.14 -10.79 -1.50
CA ASP A 30 10.35 -11.14 -0.32
C ASP A 30 11.14 -10.99 1.00
N ASP A 31 12.45 -11.15 0.97
CA ASP A 31 13.32 -10.89 2.14
C ASP A 31 13.34 -9.42 2.54
N ILE A 32 13.31 -8.49 1.58
CA ILE A 32 13.15 -7.05 1.85
C ILE A 32 11.76 -6.77 2.43
N LEU A 33 10.71 -7.38 1.88
CA LEU A 33 9.37 -7.23 2.44
C LEU A 33 9.26 -7.77 3.86
N GLU A 34 9.90 -8.91 4.17
CA GLU A 34 9.94 -9.46 5.52
C GLU A 34 10.65 -8.50 6.48
N ARG A 35 11.81 -7.96 6.10
CA ARG A 35 12.54 -6.96 6.90
C ARG A 35 11.74 -5.68 7.08
N MET A 36 10.99 -5.25 6.04
CA MET A 36 10.11 -4.08 6.08
C MET A 36 9.01 -4.20 7.16
N THR A 37 8.58 -5.40 7.54
CA THR A 37 7.60 -5.59 8.63
C THR A 37 8.06 -5.07 9.99
N LYS A 38 9.35 -4.81 10.15
CA LYS A 38 9.97 -4.29 11.39
C LYS A 38 10.25 -2.79 11.32
N VAL A 39 10.06 -2.18 10.16
CA VAL A 39 10.29 -0.75 9.92
C VAL A 39 9.11 0.05 10.49
N THR A 40 9.40 1.14 11.17
CA THR A 40 8.37 2.10 11.58
C THR A 40 8.06 3.08 10.45
N THR A 41 6.88 3.70 10.50
CA THR A 41 6.50 4.72 9.52
C THR A 41 7.46 5.91 9.56
N GLU A 42 7.94 6.27 10.76
CA GLU A 42 8.85 7.38 11.00
C GLU A 42 10.24 7.11 10.40
N GLU A 43 10.76 5.89 10.54
CA GLU A 43 12.03 5.49 9.93
C GLU A 43 11.94 5.54 8.39
N ALA A 44 10.87 4.96 7.82
CA ALA A 44 10.64 5.02 6.38
C ALA A 44 10.46 6.45 5.88
N TRP A 45 9.71 7.29 6.62
CA TRP A 45 9.49 8.69 6.28
C TRP A 45 10.81 9.47 6.25
N GLY A 46 11.70 9.25 7.21
CA GLY A 46 13.00 9.93 7.27
C GLY A 46 13.86 9.66 6.03
N VAL A 47 13.91 8.41 5.57
CA VAL A 47 14.64 8.06 4.34
C VAL A 47 14.00 8.73 3.13
N LEU A 48 12.67 8.64 2.99
CA LEU A 48 11.95 9.23 1.88
C LEU A 48 12.08 10.76 1.83
N ASP A 49 12.04 11.43 2.99
CA ASP A 49 12.22 12.87 3.11
C ASP A 49 13.62 13.29 2.65
N GLY A 50 14.66 12.53 3.00
CA GLY A 50 16.04 12.73 2.55
C GLY A 50 16.22 12.64 1.02
N HIS A 51 15.34 11.90 0.35
CA HIS A 51 15.29 11.76 -1.12
C HIS A 51 14.21 12.63 -1.79
N ASP A 52 13.71 13.66 -1.11
CA ASP A 52 12.66 14.59 -1.61
C ASP A 52 11.28 13.96 -1.89
N TYR A 53 10.99 12.76 -1.37
CA TYR A 53 9.67 12.14 -1.42
C TYR A 53 8.78 12.64 -0.26
N LYS A 54 8.36 13.91 -0.32
CA LYS A 54 7.69 14.63 0.79
C LYS A 54 6.25 14.18 1.09
N LEU A 55 5.55 13.56 0.14
CA LEU A 55 4.11 13.30 0.22
C LEU A 55 3.76 11.81 0.10
N GLN A 56 4.59 10.90 0.60
CA GLN A 56 4.36 9.46 0.48
C GLN A 56 3.64 8.83 1.69
N PHE A 57 3.33 9.61 2.71
CA PHE A 57 2.59 9.17 3.90
C PHE A 57 1.16 9.71 3.90
N GLU A 58 0.23 8.86 4.31
CA GLU A 58 -1.17 9.23 4.54
C GLU A 58 -1.69 8.61 5.83
N GLY A 59 -2.34 9.45 6.65
CA GLY A 59 -2.96 9.06 7.93
C GLY A 59 -4.49 9.09 7.88
N GLY A 60 -5.12 9.03 9.06
CA GLY A 60 -6.58 9.19 9.18
C GLY A 60 -7.38 8.00 8.67
N TRP A 61 -6.84 6.80 8.79
CA TRP A 61 -7.47 5.56 8.37
C TRP A 61 -8.33 4.94 9.46
N ALA A 62 -9.45 4.33 9.07
CA ALA A 62 -10.05 3.25 9.83
C ALA A 62 -9.22 1.98 9.54
N ASN A 63 -8.43 1.54 10.53
CA ASN A 63 -7.66 0.31 10.47
C ASN A 63 -8.40 -0.79 11.22
N LEU A 64 -8.82 -1.85 10.53
CA LEU A 64 -9.62 -2.92 11.13
C LEU A 64 -8.78 -3.94 11.93
N GLN A 65 -7.49 -4.02 11.66
CA GLN A 65 -6.54 -4.92 12.34
C GLN A 65 -5.30 -4.16 12.79
N PRO A 66 -5.40 -3.25 13.78
CA PRO A 66 -4.29 -2.36 14.16
C PRO A 66 -3.07 -3.09 14.74
N GLN A 67 -3.22 -4.35 15.15
CA GLN A 67 -2.13 -5.21 15.62
C GLN A 67 -1.32 -5.85 14.48
N ARG A 68 -1.76 -5.74 13.23
CA ARG A 68 -1.08 -6.32 12.07
C ARG A 68 -0.39 -5.23 11.28
N ILE A 69 0.87 -5.46 10.95
CA ILE A 69 1.60 -4.60 10.02
C ILE A 69 1.25 -5.04 8.59
N LEU A 70 0.91 -4.09 7.74
CA LEU A 70 0.68 -4.31 6.33
C LEU A 70 1.99 -4.09 5.57
N VAL A 71 2.49 -5.11 4.89
CA VAL A 71 3.62 -4.97 3.96
C VAL A 71 3.34 -5.78 2.70
N GLY A 72 3.63 -5.21 1.54
CA GLY A 72 3.58 -5.90 0.26
C GLY A 72 3.70 -4.94 -0.92
N ARG A 73 3.67 -5.48 -2.14
CA ARG A 73 3.79 -4.74 -3.40
C ARG A 73 2.43 -4.19 -3.85
N ALA A 74 2.37 -2.92 -4.20
CA ALA A 74 1.14 -2.27 -4.62
C ALA A 74 0.60 -2.82 -5.96
N VAL A 75 -0.63 -3.29 -5.95
CA VAL A 75 -1.50 -3.40 -7.13
C VAL A 75 -2.49 -2.27 -7.05
N THR A 76 -2.34 -1.30 -7.92
CA THR A 76 -3.15 -0.09 -7.90
C THR A 76 -4.39 -0.23 -8.76
N CYS A 77 -5.50 0.37 -8.35
CA CYS A 77 -6.66 0.55 -9.22
C CYS A 77 -7.33 1.89 -8.94
N ARG A 78 -7.83 2.50 -10.01
CA ARG A 78 -8.42 3.84 -9.98
C ARG A 78 -9.83 3.83 -10.47
N TYR A 79 -10.71 4.37 -9.64
CA TYR A 79 -12.09 4.66 -9.98
C TYR A 79 -12.29 6.14 -10.25
N VAL A 80 -13.27 6.44 -11.09
CA VAL A 80 -13.79 7.79 -11.33
C VAL A 80 -15.30 7.80 -11.11
N PRO A 81 -15.93 8.95 -10.83
CA PRO A 81 -17.39 9.07 -10.87
C PRO A 81 -17.94 8.54 -12.20
N GLN A 82 -19.00 7.78 -12.13
CA GLN A 82 -19.58 7.12 -13.32
C GLN A 82 -20.07 8.17 -14.33
N ARG A 83 -19.67 7.95 -15.56
CA ARG A 83 -20.14 8.63 -16.73
C ARG A 83 -20.52 7.58 -17.78
N PRO A 84 -21.76 7.56 -18.27
CA PRO A 84 -22.30 6.42 -19.05
C PRO A 84 -21.43 6.01 -20.25
N ASP A 85 -20.97 6.98 -21.04
CA ASP A 85 -20.11 6.74 -22.21
C ASP A 85 -18.76 6.09 -21.86
N VAL A 86 -18.12 6.52 -20.75
CA VAL A 86 -16.89 5.91 -20.24
C VAL A 86 -17.17 4.52 -19.67
N HIS A 87 -18.27 4.38 -18.92
CA HIS A 87 -18.66 3.14 -18.30
C HIS A 87 -18.90 2.04 -19.34
N ASP A 88 -19.65 2.35 -20.39
CA ASP A 88 -19.97 1.42 -21.46
C ASP A 88 -18.70 0.93 -22.19
N VAL A 89 -17.79 1.84 -22.56
CA VAL A 89 -16.51 1.50 -23.21
C VAL A 89 -15.66 0.59 -22.32
N VAL A 90 -15.55 0.90 -21.02
CA VAL A 90 -14.76 0.09 -20.07
C VAL A 90 -15.36 -1.32 -19.92
N HIS A 91 -16.67 -1.42 -19.81
CA HIS A 91 -17.34 -2.70 -19.66
C HIS A 91 -17.32 -3.54 -20.95
N GLU A 92 -17.36 -2.91 -22.12
CA GLU A 92 -17.17 -3.61 -23.41
C GLU A 92 -15.75 -4.16 -23.53
N GLU A 93 -14.74 -3.36 -23.21
CA GLU A 93 -13.35 -3.78 -23.18
C GLU A 93 -13.11 -4.94 -22.18
N ALA A 94 -13.67 -4.84 -20.98
CA ALA A 94 -13.56 -5.88 -19.96
C ALA A 94 -14.17 -7.21 -20.46
N ARG A 95 -15.34 -7.17 -21.08
CA ARG A 95 -15.98 -8.34 -21.69
C ARG A 95 -15.17 -8.94 -22.84
N ALA A 96 -14.64 -8.09 -23.72
CA ALA A 96 -13.79 -8.51 -24.84
C ALA A 96 -12.50 -9.20 -24.37
N ASN A 97 -11.98 -8.81 -23.21
CA ASN A 97 -10.80 -9.41 -22.57
C ASN A 97 -11.15 -10.57 -21.61
N GLY A 98 -12.40 -11.07 -21.63
CA GLY A 98 -12.82 -12.22 -20.81
C GLY A 98 -12.90 -11.96 -19.31
N ARG A 99 -12.97 -10.69 -18.87
CA ARG A 99 -13.15 -10.36 -17.46
C ARG A 99 -14.57 -10.71 -17.01
N ALA A 100 -14.66 -11.43 -15.89
CA ALA A 100 -15.92 -11.88 -15.33
C ALA A 100 -16.30 -11.05 -14.09
N GLY A 101 -17.60 -11.01 -13.78
CA GLY A 101 -18.13 -10.36 -12.59
C GLY A 101 -18.07 -8.84 -12.63
N GLU A 102 -18.29 -8.26 -11.48
CA GLU A 102 -18.27 -6.81 -11.27
C GLU A 102 -16.85 -6.25 -11.33
N GLN A 103 -16.73 -4.97 -11.65
CA GLN A 103 -15.45 -4.28 -11.81
C GLN A 103 -14.49 -4.41 -10.59
N SER A 104 -15.02 -4.53 -9.37
CA SER A 104 -14.18 -4.79 -8.18
C SER A 104 -13.49 -6.15 -8.22
N CYS A 105 -14.04 -7.14 -8.91
CA CYS A 105 -13.42 -8.45 -9.08
C CYS A 105 -12.18 -8.37 -9.98
N TRP A 106 -12.22 -7.50 -11.00
CA TRP A 106 -11.15 -7.43 -12.02
C TRP A 106 -9.79 -7.03 -11.44
N ALA A 107 -9.77 -6.13 -10.44
CA ALA A 107 -8.55 -5.75 -9.74
C ALA A 107 -8.07 -6.89 -8.82
N VAL A 108 -8.98 -7.52 -8.07
CA VAL A 108 -8.65 -8.65 -7.19
C VAL A 108 -8.09 -9.83 -7.98
N ASP A 109 -8.59 -10.06 -9.21
CA ASP A 109 -8.10 -11.14 -10.08
C ASP A 109 -6.66 -10.95 -10.59
N THR A 110 -6.11 -9.75 -10.50
CA THR A 110 -4.69 -9.48 -10.86
C THR A 110 -3.72 -9.69 -9.71
N LEU A 111 -4.20 -9.89 -8.47
CA LEU A 111 -3.34 -10.06 -7.29
C LEU A 111 -2.57 -11.38 -7.32
N GLU A 112 -1.34 -11.30 -6.85
CA GLU A 112 -0.42 -12.42 -6.63
C GLU A 112 0.09 -12.45 -5.18
N ALA A 113 0.93 -13.42 -4.83
CA ALA A 113 1.50 -13.51 -3.49
C ALA A 113 2.27 -12.23 -3.10
N ALA A 114 2.13 -11.80 -1.85
CA ALA A 114 2.71 -10.60 -1.27
C ALA A 114 2.25 -9.27 -1.93
N ASP A 115 1.19 -9.27 -2.73
CA ASP A 115 0.57 -8.05 -3.23
C ASP A 115 -0.33 -7.38 -2.18
N VAL A 116 -0.45 -6.06 -2.25
CA VAL A 116 -1.42 -5.23 -1.52
C VAL A 116 -2.30 -4.51 -2.52
N LEU A 117 -3.61 -4.67 -2.40
CA LEU A 117 -4.55 -3.93 -3.23
C LEU A 117 -4.65 -2.48 -2.77
N VAL A 118 -4.34 -1.52 -3.67
CA VAL A 118 -4.40 -0.07 -3.40
C VAL A 118 -5.46 0.55 -4.28
N VAL A 119 -6.54 1.06 -3.66
CA VAL A 119 -7.73 1.53 -4.36
C VAL A 119 -7.89 3.05 -4.22
N GLU A 120 -7.77 3.78 -5.32
CA GLU A 120 -8.20 5.17 -5.41
C GLU A 120 -9.69 5.24 -5.67
N LEU A 121 -10.44 5.71 -4.66
CA LEU A 121 -11.89 5.90 -4.75
C LEU A 121 -12.29 7.27 -4.19
N PHE A 122 -11.42 8.26 -4.36
CA PHE A 122 -11.60 9.70 -4.05
C PHE A 122 -12.31 9.98 -2.71
N GLY A 123 -12.07 9.16 -1.68
CA GLY A 123 -12.65 9.32 -0.34
C GLY A 123 -14.12 8.91 -0.23
N LYS A 124 -14.72 8.32 -1.27
CA LYS A 124 -16.14 7.92 -1.30
C LYS A 124 -16.39 6.74 -0.36
N VAL A 125 -17.17 6.94 0.70
CA VAL A 125 -17.58 5.89 1.66
C VAL A 125 -18.95 5.33 1.33
N ALA A 126 -19.99 6.17 1.37
CA ALA A 126 -21.34 5.75 0.97
C ALA A 126 -21.37 5.43 -0.53
N CYS A 127 -21.89 4.26 -0.90
CA CYS A 127 -21.84 3.73 -2.29
C CYS A 127 -20.41 3.67 -2.87
N GLY A 128 -19.38 3.74 -2.01
CA GLY A 128 -17.98 3.62 -2.36
C GLY A 128 -17.30 2.42 -1.69
N THR A 129 -18.06 1.36 -1.42
CA THR A 129 -17.59 0.16 -0.72
C THR A 129 -16.98 -0.81 -1.72
N ALA A 130 -15.71 -0.56 -2.07
CA ALA A 130 -15.01 -1.34 -3.09
C ALA A 130 -14.90 -2.83 -2.73
N ILE A 131 -14.78 -3.15 -1.43
CA ILE A 131 -14.53 -4.49 -0.92
C ILE A 131 -15.56 -4.85 0.18
N GLY A 132 -16.03 -6.07 0.13
CA GLY A 132 -16.79 -6.74 1.19
C GLY A 132 -16.16 -8.09 1.53
N TYR A 133 -16.86 -8.92 2.31
CA TYR A 133 -16.31 -10.17 2.85
C TYR A 133 -15.82 -11.15 1.77
N ALA A 134 -16.59 -11.37 0.70
CA ALA A 134 -16.20 -12.31 -0.36
C ALA A 134 -14.90 -11.91 -1.06
N LEU A 135 -14.78 -10.63 -1.46
CA LEU A 135 -13.56 -10.11 -2.08
C LEU A 135 -12.38 -10.03 -1.07
N GLY A 136 -12.65 -9.69 0.17
CA GLY A 136 -11.65 -9.74 1.24
C GLY A 136 -11.08 -11.16 1.43
N SER A 137 -11.93 -12.18 1.38
CA SER A 137 -11.51 -13.59 1.42
C SER A 137 -10.68 -13.99 0.20
N ALA A 138 -11.02 -13.48 -0.98
CA ALA A 138 -10.25 -13.71 -2.19
C ALA A 138 -8.87 -13.04 -2.12
N ILE A 139 -8.80 -11.81 -1.59
CA ILE A 139 -7.54 -11.10 -1.33
C ILE A 139 -6.66 -11.92 -0.38
N ALA A 140 -7.20 -12.35 0.78
CA ALA A 140 -6.47 -13.16 1.74
C ALA A 140 -5.84 -14.41 1.11
N ARG A 141 -6.60 -15.11 0.28
CA ARG A 141 -6.14 -16.32 -0.40
C ARG A 141 -5.06 -16.04 -1.45
N ARG A 142 -5.26 -15.00 -2.29
CA ARG A 142 -4.35 -14.70 -3.41
C ARG A 142 -3.02 -14.14 -2.95
N THR A 143 -3.06 -13.28 -1.94
CA THR A 143 -1.86 -12.55 -1.48
C THR A 143 -1.08 -13.27 -0.40
N GLY A 144 -1.61 -14.35 0.17
CA GLY A 144 -1.03 -15.01 1.33
C GLY A 144 -1.28 -14.26 2.64
N GLY A 145 -2.27 -13.36 2.68
CA GLY A 145 -2.68 -12.67 3.91
C GLY A 145 -2.08 -11.28 4.10
N THR A 146 -1.70 -10.56 3.06
CA THR A 146 -1.26 -9.16 3.15
C THR A 146 -2.42 -8.22 3.49
N GLY A 147 -3.10 -7.66 2.49
CA GLY A 147 -4.24 -6.79 2.74
C GLY A 147 -4.53 -5.76 1.67
N LEU A 148 -5.13 -4.65 2.09
CA LEU A 148 -5.58 -3.59 1.19
C LEU A 148 -5.59 -2.21 1.82
N VAL A 149 -5.45 -1.19 0.97
CA VAL A 149 -5.63 0.23 1.28
C VAL A 149 -6.70 0.77 0.33
N VAL A 150 -7.79 1.30 0.88
CA VAL A 150 -8.90 1.85 0.09
C VAL A 150 -9.11 3.32 0.47
N ASP A 151 -8.82 4.24 -0.45
CA ASP A 151 -9.20 5.65 -0.31
C ASP A 151 -10.71 5.82 -0.57
N GLY A 152 -11.49 5.10 0.22
CA GLY A 152 -12.93 4.95 0.13
C GLY A 152 -13.49 4.05 1.22
N GLY A 153 -14.65 3.43 0.96
CA GLY A 153 -15.33 2.57 1.91
C GLY A 153 -15.12 1.07 1.71
N ILE A 154 -15.43 0.34 2.78
CA ILE A 154 -15.66 -1.10 2.74
C ILE A 154 -17.02 -1.43 3.35
N ARG A 155 -17.50 -2.66 3.14
CA ARG A 155 -18.70 -3.21 3.82
C ARG A 155 -18.37 -4.53 4.51
N ASP A 156 -19.36 -5.11 5.18
CA ASP A 156 -19.25 -6.40 5.90
C ASP A 156 -18.13 -6.36 6.98
N MET A 157 -18.01 -5.21 7.68
CA MET A 157 -16.91 -4.92 8.61
C MET A 157 -16.64 -6.07 9.60
N GLN A 158 -17.69 -6.65 10.20
CA GLN A 158 -17.53 -7.71 11.23
C GLN A 158 -16.85 -8.95 10.64
N GLN A 159 -17.24 -9.35 9.43
CA GLN A 159 -16.68 -10.50 8.74
C GLN A 159 -15.26 -10.19 8.21
N VAL A 160 -15.06 -9.00 7.65
CA VAL A 160 -13.76 -8.56 7.11
C VAL A 160 -12.72 -8.43 8.23
N ALA A 161 -13.10 -7.93 9.40
CA ALA A 161 -12.20 -7.83 10.56
C ALA A 161 -11.69 -9.20 11.06
N GLY A 162 -12.43 -10.27 10.78
CA GLY A 162 -12.02 -11.64 11.09
C GLY A 162 -11.09 -12.30 10.06
N LEU A 163 -10.83 -11.64 8.92
CA LEU A 163 -9.93 -12.19 7.90
C LEU A 163 -8.47 -12.00 8.28
N PRO A 164 -7.57 -12.89 7.83
CA PRO A 164 -6.13 -12.79 8.11
C PRO A 164 -5.44 -11.76 7.21
N ILE A 165 -6.00 -10.57 7.05
CA ILE A 165 -5.48 -9.46 6.22
C ILE A 165 -5.47 -8.16 7.01
N SER A 166 -4.64 -7.19 6.60
CA SER A 166 -4.71 -5.82 7.11
C SER A 166 -5.59 -4.96 6.21
N VAL A 167 -6.47 -4.15 6.79
CA VAL A 167 -7.43 -3.32 6.04
C VAL A 167 -7.35 -1.88 6.52
N PHE A 168 -6.97 -0.99 5.61
CA PHE A 168 -6.99 0.46 5.79
C PHE A 168 -8.05 1.05 4.85
N CYS A 169 -9.05 1.75 5.40
CA CYS A 169 -10.11 2.40 4.61
C CYS A 169 -10.48 3.76 5.20
N ARG A 170 -11.26 4.56 4.46
CA ARG A 170 -11.78 5.85 4.98
C ARG A 170 -13.00 5.66 5.86
N GLY A 171 -13.72 4.55 5.71
CA GLY A 171 -14.89 4.27 6.52
C GLY A 171 -15.62 3.00 6.10
N VAL A 172 -16.72 2.73 6.79
CA VAL A 172 -17.55 1.54 6.59
C VAL A 172 -18.98 1.97 6.25
N HIS A 173 -19.58 1.34 5.26
CA HIS A 173 -20.97 1.60 4.89
C HIS A 173 -21.63 0.31 4.39
N PRO A 174 -22.92 0.06 4.65
CA PRO A 174 -23.60 -1.19 4.22
C PRO A 174 -23.95 -1.26 2.74
N SER A 175 -23.86 -0.13 2.00
CA SER A 175 -24.18 -0.12 0.56
C SER A 175 -23.24 -0.98 -0.26
N VAL A 176 -23.66 -1.35 -1.46
CA VAL A 176 -22.76 -1.83 -2.51
C VAL A 176 -22.04 -0.64 -3.16
N ILE A 177 -20.98 -0.92 -3.92
CA ILE A 177 -20.34 0.09 -4.77
C ILE A 177 -21.28 0.50 -5.90
N ASP A 178 -21.45 1.79 -6.11
CA ASP A 178 -22.33 2.34 -7.14
C ASP A 178 -21.91 3.74 -7.58
N GLY A 179 -22.29 4.13 -8.79
CA GLY A 179 -22.01 5.45 -9.35
C GLY A 179 -20.53 5.72 -9.62
N VAL A 180 -19.74 4.67 -9.87
CA VAL A 180 -18.32 4.76 -10.19
C VAL A 180 -17.92 3.80 -11.30
N THR A 181 -16.82 4.11 -12.00
CA THR A 181 -16.24 3.26 -13.04
C THR A 181 -14.76 3.03 -12.76
N LEU A 182 -14.31 1.77 -12.77
CA LEU A 182 -12.91 1.39 -12.72
C LEU A 182 -12.26 1.67 -14.07
N VAL A 183 -11.40 2.66 -14.14
CA VAL A 183 -10.79 3.11 -15.42
C VAL A 183 -9.36 2.63 -15.61
N GLU A 184 -8.69 2.17 -14.56
CA GLU A 184 -7.30 1.75 -14.66
C GLU A 184 -6.94 0.74 -13.56
N ILE A 185 -6.18 -0.29 -13.93
CA ILE A 185 -5.50 -1.24 -13.04
C ILE A 185 -4.02 -1.15 -13.36
N ASN A 186 -3.15 -1.15 -12.34
CA ASN A 186 -1.71 -0.97 -12.47
C ASN A 186 -1.33 0.34 -13.19
N GLY A 187 -1.99 1.44 -12.83
CA GLY A 187 -1.60 2.80 -13.19
C GLY A 187 -1.26 3.63 -11.95
N PRO A 188 -0.77 4.86 -12.14
CA PRO A 188 -0.58 5.78 -11.01
C PRO A 188 -1.90 6.11 -10.34
N VAL A 189 -1.93 6.05 -9.00
CA VAL A 189 -3.10 6.42 -8.21
C VAL A 189 -2.75 7.46 -7.17
N ARG A 190 -3.76 8.24 -6.75
CA ARG A 190 -3.66 9.17 -5.64
C ARG A 190 -4.35 8.57 -4.41
N ILE A 191 -3.61 8.41 -3.34
CA ILE A 191 -4.13 8.00 -2.02
C ILE A 191 -3.97 9.16 -1.05
N GLY A 192 -5.05 9.88 -0.80
CA GLY A 192 -4.98 11.13 -0.07
C GLY A 192 -4.07 12.14 -0.76
N ARG A 193 -2.88 12.42 -0.21
CA ARG A 193 -1.85 13.28 -0.80
C ARG A 193 -0.73 12.51 -1.48
N ALA A 194 -0.63 11.20 -1.24
CA ALA A 194 0.43 10.39 -1.81
C ALA A 194 0.14 10.01 -3.27
N THR A 195 1.20 9.96 -4.08
CA THR A 195 1.19 9.31 -5.39
C THR A 195 1.76 7.91 -5.24
N VAL A 196 1.00 6.91 -5.65
CA VAL A 196 1.39 5.49 -5.56
C VAL A 196 1.52 4.91 -6.96
N LEU A 197 2.65 4.27 -7.21
CA LEU A 197 2.90 3.54 -8.45
C LEU A 197 2.72 2.02 -8.22
N PRO A 198 2.37 1.27 -9.27
CA PRO A 198 2.37 -0.18 -9.21
C PRO A 198 3.76 -0.72 -8.84
N GLY A 199 3.82 -1.62 -7.85
CA GLY A 199 5.05 -2.19 -7.34
C GLY A 199 5.71 -1.41 -6.20
N ASP A 200 5.21 -0.21 -5.82
CA ASP A 200 5.63 0.46 -4.59
C ASP A 200 5.45 -0.47 -3.38
N VAL A 201 6.36 -0.42 -2.43
CA VAL A 201 6.17 -1.15 -1.18
C VAL A 201 5.20 -0.37 -0.29
N VAL A 202 4.09 -1.00 0.04
CA VAL A 202 3.11 -0.48 0.98
C VAL A 202 3.51 -0.89 2.38
N LEU A 203 3.75 0.07 3.27
CA LEU A 203 3.96 -0.16 4.70
C LEU A 203 2.83 0.52 5.47
N GLY A 204 1.95 -0.29 6.06
CA GLY A 204 0.85 0.18 6.91
C GLY A 204 1.07 -0.21 8.37
N THR A 205 1.09 0.79 9.25
CA THR A 205 1.28 0.68 10.69
C THR A 205 0.10 1.32 11.43
N PRO A 206 0.01 1.24 12.77
CA PRO A 206 -1.00 2.00 13.50
C PRO A 206 -0.95 3.53 13.27
N THR A 207 0.21 4.08 12.89
CA THR A 207 0.38 5.51 12.59
C THR A 207 -0.30 5.90 11.27
N GLY A 208 -0.26 5.02 10.26
CA GLY A 208 -0.83 5.25 8.94
C GLY A 208 -0.18 4.38 7.87
N VAL A 209 -0.29 4.81 6.62
CA VAL A 209 0.26 4.09 5.47
C VAL A 209 1.30 4.96 4.77
N ILE A 210 2.47 4.38 4.49
CA ILE A 210 3.53 4.99 3.69
C ILE A 210 3.83 4.13 2.47
N PHE A 211 4.10 4.77 1.34
CA PHE A 211 4.37 4.13 0.06
C PHE A 211 5.84 4.37 -0.31
N VAL A 212 6.61 3.29 -0.34
CA VAL A 212 8.06 3.34 -0.57
C VAL A 212 8.35 2.96 -2.02
N PRO A 213 8.97 3.87 -2.82
CA PRO A 213 9.42 3.52 -4.16
C PRO A 213 10.34 2.30 -4.15
N PRO A 214 10.21 1.35 -5.08
CA PRO A 214 11.00 0.12 -5.09
C PRO A 214 12.50 0.35 -4.98
N LYS A 215 13.04 1.37 -5.64
CA LYS A 215 14.47 1.71 -5.62
C LYS A 215 15.00 2.08 -4.22
N LEU A 216 14.13 2.52 -3.31
CA LEU A 216 14.50 2.90 -1.95
C LEU A 216 14.18 1.81 -0.91
N ALA A 217 13.52 0.72 -1.31
CA ALA A 217 13.06 -0.31 -0.38
C ALA A 217 14.19 -0.95 0.42
N GLN A 218 15.31 -1.25 -0.22
CA GLN A 218 16.49 -1.80 0.45
C GLN A 218 17.11 -0.78 1.42
N GLU A 219 17.31 0.45 0.97
CA GLU A 219 17.87 1.52 1.81
C GLU A 219 17.02 1.77 3.06
N VAL A 220 15.69 1.79 2.92
CA VAL A 220 14.77 1.95 4.04
C VAL A 220 14.97 0.87 5.09
N VAL A 221 15.05 -0.41 4.71
CA VAL A 221 15.25 -1.49 5.70
C VAL A 221 16.64 -1.45 6.33
N GLU A 222 17.69 -1.14 5.58
CA GLU A 222 19.06 -1.06 6.08
C GLU A 222 19.25 0.11 7.06
N GLN A 223 18.75 1.29 6.72
CA GLN A 223 18.83 2.45 7.62
C GLN A 223 17.97 2.26 8.88
N SER A 224 16.78 1.66 8.73
CA SER A 224 15.93 1.32 9.87
C SER A 224 16.61 0.34 10.85
N GLU A 225 17.31 -0.68 10.34
CA GLU A 225 18.06 -1.62 11.17
C GLU A 225 19.19 -0.92 11.95
N GLN A 226 19.91 0.00 11.32
CA GLN A 226 20.93 0.81 11.98
C GLN A 226 20.34 1.74 13.04
N THR A 227 19.23 2.41 12.73
CA THR A 227 18.53 3.31 13.66
C THR A 227 18.07 2.53 14.89
N ARG A 228 17.44 1.37 14.73
CA ARG A 228 17.00 0.53 15.86
C ARG A 228 18.16 0.09 16.76
N LEU A 229 19.33 -0.21 16.20
CA LEU A 229 20.52 -0.55 17.01
C LEU A 229 20.97 0.64 17.86
N ARG A 230 21.01 1.84 17.27
CA ARG A 230 21.36 3.09 17.99
C ARG A 230 20.33 3.39 19.09
N ASP A 231 19.05 3.32 18.78
CA ASP A 231 17.96 3.58 19.71
C ASP A 231 17.96 2.58 20.88
N TYR A 232 18.21 1.30 20.59
CA TYR A 232 18.35 0.29 21.62
C TYR A 232 19.51 0.61 22.57
N PHE A 233 20.67 0.94 22.02
CA PHE A 233 21.85 1.33 22.82
C PHE A 233 21.57 2.58 23.64
N GLY A 234 21.05 3.64 23.03
CA GLY A 234 20.72 4.90 23.70
C GLY A 234 19.72 4.68 24.86
N LYS A 235 18.62 3.93 24.59
CA LYS A 235 17.64 3.58 25.61
C LYS A 235 18.24 2.81 26.78
N MET A 236 19.10 1.83 26.49
CA MET A 236 19.79 1.04 27.50
C MET A 236 20.66 1.94 28.39
N ARG A 237 21.48 2.81 27.79
CA ARG A 237 22.39 3.71 28.53
C ARG A 237 21.66 4.77 29.35
N ILE A 238 20.53 5.29 28.84
CA ILE A 238 19.66 6.18 29.61
C ILE A 238 19.08 5.44 30.82
N SER A 239 18.58 4.22 30.61
CA SER A 239 17.97 3.42 31.70
C SER A 239 18.96 3.02 32.81
N GLU A 240 20.22 2.84 32.46
CA GLU A 240 21.33 2.58 33.40
C GLU A 240 21.82 3.87 34.11
N GLY A 241 21.34 5.05 33.72
CA GLY A 241 21.79 6.33 34.25
C GLY A 241 23.20 6.73 33.79
N VAL A 242 23.74 6.11 32.75
CA VAL A 242 25.08 6.38 32.21
C VAL A 242 25.09 7.65 31.36
N TYR A 243 24.02 7.84 30.55
CA TYR A 243 23.87 9.03 29.70
C TYR A 243 22.55 9.75 29.99
N THR A 244 22.59 11.06 29.84
CA THR A 244 21.38 11.90 29.75
C THR A 244 20.77 11.83 28.35
N PRO A 245 19.48 12.16 28.18
CA PRO A 245 18.87 12.25 26.86
C PRO A 245 19.63 13.18 25.89
N GLY A 246 20.14 14.32 26.40
CA GLY A 246 20.90 15.26 25.58
C GLY A 246 22.30 14.77 25.16
N GLU A 247 22.86 13.80 25.87
CA GLU A 247 24.12 13.16 25.46
C GLU A 247 23.89 12.09 24.41
N VAL A 248 22.77 11.36 24.49
CA VAL A 248 22.39 10.35 23.48
C VAL A 248 21.97 11.00 22.16
N ASP A 249 21.38 12.20 22.21
CA ASP A 249 20.93 12.95 21.04
C ASP A 249 22.07 13.66 20.26
N ARG A 250 23.29 13.64 20.78
CA ARG A 250 24.44 14.17 20.05
C ARG A 250 24.79 13.28 18.86
N ALA A 251 25.23 13.91 17.76
CA ALA A 251 25.81 13.17 16.66
C ALA A 251 26.96 12.27 17.18
N TRP A 252 26.90 11.00 16.87
CA TRP A 252 27.95 10.05 17.21
C TRP A 252 29.27 10.52 16.58
N SER A 253 30.27 10.83 17.38
CA SER A 253 31.62 11.01 16.90
C SER A 253 32.35 9.66 16.93
N ASP A 254 33.35 9.48 16.07
CA ASP A 254 34.14 8.23 15.97
C ASP A 254 34.90 7.90 17.27
N ASP A 255 34.83 8.76 18.30
CA ASP A 255 35.52 8.64 19.60
C ASP A 255 34.61 8.10 20.74
N MET A 256 33.37 7.60 20.44
CA MET A 256 32.48 7.02 21.45
C MET A 256 32.36 5.50 21.36
#